data_aa2bf8d443db568a98082f8e8165de61
#
_entry.id   aa2bf8d443db568a98082f8e8165de61
#
_cell.length_a   1.000
_cell.length_b   1.000
_cell.length_c   1.000
_cell.angle_alpha   90.00
_cell.angle_beta   90.00
_cell.angle_gamma   90.00
#
_symmetry.space_group_name_H-M   'P 1'
#
loop_
_entity.id
_entity.type
_entity.pdbx_description
1 polymer ?
#
loop_
_entity_poly.entity_id
_entity_poly.type
_entity_poly.pdbx_seq_one_letter_code
_entity_poly.pdbx_strand_id
1 'polypeptide(L)'
;NSHVTGNVVSQILTEIDGLEELNNVLIIAATNRLDIVDEAFLRPGRFDRIIKVPNPDEKGRQHIFEIHTKSKPLASDVKISEIVKLTDNFSGAEIAAVANRAAITALRRYVSGKSKNVKEIRITQQDLIDAVDKVKPRKREAPIPHAIK
;
A
#
# COMPACT_ATOMS: atom_id res chain seq x y z
N ASN A 1 -6.76 -2.37 -29.28
CA ASN A 1 -6.84 -2.80 -27.85
C ASN A 1 -8.16 -2.41 -27.15
N SER A 2 -8.89 -1.37 -27.61
CA SER A 2 -10.14 -0.92 -26.97
C SER A 2 -11.31 -1.91 -27.11
N HIS A 3 -11.42 -2.64 -28.21
CA HIS A 3 -12.49 -3.61 -28.43
C HIS A 3 -12.42 -4.83 -27.51
N VAL A 4 -11.24 -5.32 -27.20
CA VAL A 4 -11.05 -6.47 -26.31
C VAL A 4 -11.44 -6.09 -24.88
N THR A 5 -11.05 -4.91 -24.44
CA THR A 5 -11.38 -4.40 -23.09
C THR A 5 -12.89 -4.19 -22.93
N GLY A 6 -13.58 -3.65 -23.94
CA GLY A 6 -15.03 -3.47 -23.93
C GLY A 6 -15.80 -4.79 -23.81
N ASN A 7 -15.36 -5.84 -24.53
CA ASN A 7 -15.98 -7.16 -24.45
C ASN A 7 -15.83 -7.79 -23.06
N VAL A 8 -14.65 -7.67 -22.44
CA VAL A 8 -14.39 -8.20 -21.08
C VAL A 8 -15.24 -7.47 -20.04
N VAL A 9 -15.33 -6.15 -20.12
CA VAL A 9 -16.19 -5.32 -19.22
C VAL A 9 -17.64 -5.77 -19.36
N SER A 10 -18.16 -5.87 -20.59
CA SER A 10 -19.55 -6.29 -20.82
C SER A 10 -19.84 -7.68 -20.30
N GLN A 11 -18.91 -8.62 -20.45
CA GLN A 11 -19.06 -9.97 -19.94
C GLN A 11 -19.10 -10.00 -18.41
N ILE A 12 -18.19 -9.29 -17.73
CA ILE A 12 -18.16 -9.19 -16.27
C ILE A 12 -19.49 -8.59 -15.77
N LEU A 13 -20.00 -7.54 -16.41
CA LEU A 13 -21.26 -6.91 -16.03
C LEU A 13 -22.43 -7.89 -16.18
N THR A 14 -22.47 -8.67 -17.26
CA THR A 14 -23.50 -9.70 -17.48
C THR A 14 -23.47 -10.77 -16.40
N GLU A 15 -22.26 -11.21 -16.00
CA GLU A 15 -22.12 -12.19 -14.92
C GLU A 15 -22.55 -11.62 -13.56
N ILE A 16 -22.21 -10.36 -13.27
CA ILE A 16 -22.65 -9.69 -12.03
C ILE A 16 -24.15 -9.56 -11.99
N ASP A 17 -24.77 -9.13 -13.08
CA ASP A 17 -26.23 -8.98 -13.18
C ASP A 17 -26.95 -10.34 -13.06
N GLY A 18 -26.34 -11.43 -13.53
CA GLY A 18 -26.85 -12.79 -13.37
C GLY A 18 -26.75 -13.36 -11.96
N LEU A 19 -25.98 -12.73 -11.08
CA LEU A 19 -25.81 -13.16 -9.67
C LEU A 19 -26.97 -12.74 -8.77
N GLU A 20 -27.91 -11.91 -9.21
CA GLU A 20 -29.09 -11.52 -8.41
C GLU A 20 -29.91 -12.71 -7.90
N GLU A 21 -29.87 -13.84 -8.60
CA GLU A 21 -30.52 -15.08 -8.20
C GLU A 21 -29.69 -15.91 -7.18
N LEU A 22 -28.45 -15.57 -6.95
CA LEU A 22 -27.53 -16.29 -6.04
C LEU A 22 -27.56 -15.64 -4.64
N ASN A 23 -28.40 -16.16 -3.76
CA ASN A 23 -28.36 -15.79 -2.35
C ASN A 23 -27.00 -16.16 -1.73
N ASN A 24 -26.45 -15.26 -0.91
CA ASN A 24 -25.21 -15.44 -0.14
C ASN A 24 -23.90 -15.26 -0.93
N VAL A 25 -23.87 -14.51 -2.02
CA VAL A 25 -22.64 -14.11 -2.70
C VAL A 25 -22.34 -12.64 -2.41
N LEU A 26 -21.12 -12.34 -2.01
CA LEU A 26 -20.61 -10.97 -1.86
C LEU A 26 -19.47 -10.76 -2.85
N ILE A 27 -19.59 -9.75 -3.71
CA ILE A 27 -18.54 -9.35 -4.65
C ILE A 27 -17.79 -8.14 -4.09
N ILE A 28 -16.49 -8.25 -3.98
CA ILE A 28 -15.61 -7.16 -3.54
C ILE A 28 -14.60 -6.86 -4.65
N ALA A 29 -14.56 -5.60 -5.08
CA ALA A 29 -13.53 -5.09 -5.99
C ALA A 29 -12.65 -4.09 -5.26
N ALA A 30 -11.37 -4.02 -5.63
CA ALA A 30 -10.42 -3.05 -5.10
C ALA A 30 -9.70 -2.34 -6.23
N THR A 31 -9.57 -1.02 -6.13
CA THR A 31 -8.83 -0.19 -7.08
C THR A 31 -8.18 0.98 -6.35
N ASN A 32 -7.04 1.44 -6.85
CA ASN A 32 -6.44 2.72 -6.46
C ASN A 32 -6.79 3.85 -7.43
N ARG A 33 -7.56 3.56 -8.50
CA ARG A 33 -7.94 4.48 -9.57
C ARG A 33 -9.44 4.35 -9.85
N LEU A 34 -10.27 4.91 -8.96
CA LEU A 34 -11.72 4.92 -9.17
C LEU A 34 -12.12 5.75 -10.40
N ASP A 35 -11.29 6.74 -10.74
CA ASP A 35 -11.49 7.66 -11.87
C ASP A 35 -11.44 6.98 -13.25
N ILE A 36 -10.88 5.78 -13.36
CA ILE A 36 -10.83 5.00 -14.61
C ILE A 36 -11.77 3.78 -14.61
N VAL A 37 -12.49 3.56 -13.52
CA VAL A 37 -13.50 2.49 -13.46
C VAL A 37 -14.70 2.90 -14.30
N ASP A 38 -15.16 2.01 -15.17
CA ASP A 38 -16.35 2.23 -15.99
C ASP A 38 -17.55 2.49 -15.07
N GLU A 39 -18.29 3.59 -15.32
CA GLU A 39 -19.46 3.98 -14.54
C GLU A 39 -20.54 2.88 -14.48
N ALA A 40 -20.59 1.99 -15.46
CA ALA A 40 -21.52 0.88 -15.49
C ALA A 40 -21.34 -0.05 -14.28
N PHE A 41 -20.12 -0.19 -13.74
CA PHE A 41 -19.88 -0.96 -12.51
C PHE A 41 -20.44 -0.27 -11.25
N LEU A 42 -20.57 1.04 -11.27
CA LEU A 42 -20.98 1.84 -10.10
C LEU A 42 -22.49 2.09 -10.05
N ARG A 43 -23.26 1.53 -11.00
CA ARG A 43 -24.71 1.62 -11.00
C ARG A 43 -25.32 0.75 -9.90
N PRO A 44 -26.52 1.15 -9.36
CA PRO A 44 -27.26 0.34 -8.39
C PRO A 44 -27.48 -1.10 -8.87
N GLY A 45 -27.38 -2.06 -7.97
CA GLY A 45 -27.45 -3.49 -8.28
C GLY A 45 -26.11 -4.15 -8.63
N ARG A 46 -25.00 -3.40 -8.65
CA ARG A 46 -23.65 -3.91 -8.94
C ARG A 46 -22.71 -3.61 -7.79
N PHE A 47 -21.86 -2.60 -7.89
CA PHE A 47 -21.04 -2.14 -6.75
C PHE A 47 -21.74 -0.98 -6.05
N ASP A 48 -22.74 -1.28 -5.26
CA ASP A 48 -23.59 -0.29 -4.59
C ASP A 48 -22.85 0.48 -3.49
N ARG A 49 -21.77 -0.07 -2.97
CA ARG A 49 -21.07 0.49 -1.81
C ARG A 49 -19.62 0.76 -2.12
N ILE A 50 -19.26 2.03 -2.15
CA ILE A 50 -17.87 2.47 -2.30
C ILE A 50 -17.29 2.78 -0.92
N ILE A 51 -16.23 2.07 -0.54
CA ILE A 51 -15.51 2.30 0.71
C ILE A 51 -14.16 2.89 0.39
N LYS A 52 -13.93 4.14 0.80
CA LYS A 52 -12.63 4.77 0.70
C LYS A 52 -11.77 4.34 1.88
N VAL A 53 -10.64 3.70 1.59
CA VAL A 53 -9.62 3.38 2.59
C VAL A 53 -8.63 4.54 2.69
N PRO A 54 -8.60 5.30 3.80
CA PRO A 54 -7.67 6.41 3.97
C PRO A 54 -6.25 5.91 4.25
N ASN A 55 -5.28 6.83 4.18
CA ASN A 55 -3.95 6.54 4.73
C ASN A 55 -4.05 6.26 6.23
N PRO A 56 -3.16 5.41 6.78
CA PRO A 56 -3.18 5.07 8.20
C PRO A 56 -2.86 6.29 9.08
N ASP A 57 -3.51 6.37 10.23
CA ASP A 57 -3.14 7.29 11.30
C ASP A 57 -1.78 6.92 11.93
N GLU A 58 -1.31 7.69 12.90
CA GLU A 58 0.00 7.45 13.54
C GLU A 58 0.10 6.05 14.15
N LYS A 59 -0.95 5.58 14.83
CA LYS A 59 -0.98 4.24 15.43
C LYS A 59 -0.98 3.15 14.35
N GLY A 60 -1.75 3.34 13.30
CA GLY A 60 -1.76 2.44 12.15
C GLY A 60 -0.39 2.37 11.48
N ARG A 61 0.30 3.49 11.29
CA ARG A 61 1.66 3.51 10.74
C ARG A 61 2.65 2.77 11.63
N GLN A 62 2.57 2.97 12.94
CA GLN A 62 3.41 2.23 13.90
C GLN A 62 3.19 0.72 13.75
N HIS A 63 1.95 0.28 13.75
CA HIS A 63 1.63 -1.14 13.61
C HIS A 63 2.12 -1.74 12.29
N ILE A 64 1.99 -1.00 11.18
CA ILE A 64 2.51 -1.42 9.88
C ILE A 64 4.04 -1.55 9.92
N PHE A 65 4.76 -0.60 10.54
CA PHE A 65 6.21 -0.72 10.73
C PHE A 65 6.57 -1.96 11.54
N GLU A 66 5.88 -2.22 12.64
CA GLU A 66 6.10 -3.41 13.49
C GLU A 66 5.95 -4.70 12.68
N ILE A 67 4.89 -4.81 11.87
CA ILE A 67 4.68 -5.96 10.98
C ILE A 67 5.85 -6.13 10.00
N HIS A 68 6.24 -5.06 9.31
CA HIS A 68 7.27 -5.13 8.26
C HIS A 68 8.70 -5.20 8.79
N THR A 69 8.92 -4.95 10.08
CA THR A 69 10.24 -5.07 10.72
C THR A 69 10.38 -6.28 11.62
N LYS A 70 9.29 -6.99 11.93
CA LYS A 70 9.26 -8.14 12.86
C LYS A 70 10.31 -9.21 12.55
N SER A 71 10.55 -9.49 11.27
CA SER A 71 11.52 -10.50 10.82
C SER A 71 12.88 -9.91 10.41
N LYS A 72 13.09 -8.61 10.61
CA LYS A 72 14.31 -7.92 10.21
C LYS A 72 15.23 -7.67 11.41
N PRO A 73 16.56 -7.80 11.23
CA PRO A 73 17.51 -7.58 12.30
C PRO A 73 17.69 -6.08 12.58
N LEU A 74 16.91 -5.54 13.49
CA LEU A 74 17.04 -4.16 13.93
C LEU A 74 18.23 -4.02 14.91
N ALA A 75 18.91 -2.89 14.84
CA ALA A 75 19.90 -2.48 15.83
C ALA A 75 19.19 -1.95 17.09
N SER A 76 19.90 -1.90 18.21
CA SER A 76 19.36 -1.47 19.51
C SER A 76 19.04 0.02 19.59
N ASP A 77 19.56 0.82 18.65
CA ASP A 77 19.31 2.27 18.53
C ASP A 77 17.95 2.58 17.85
N VAL A 78 17.31 1.58 17.25
CA VAL A 78 16.07 1.80 16.47
C VAL A 78 14.87 2.08 17.37
N LYS A 79 14.29 3.24 17.18
CA LYS A 79 13.06 3.68 17.83
C LYS A 79 11.98 3.93 16.77
N ILE A 80 11.13 2.94 16.56
CA ILE A 80 10.06 2.99 15.55
C ILE A 80 9.15 4.21 15.74
N SER A 81 8.86 4.60 16.99
CA SER A 81 8.04 5.79 17.28
C SER A 81 8.62 7.10 16.73
N GLU A 82 9.94 7.24 16.65
CA GLU A 82 10.58 8.40 16.03
C GLU A 82 10.45 8.37 14.51
N ILE A 83 10.59 7.19 13.90
CA ILE A 83 10.41 7.01 12.45
C ILE A 83 8.96 7.29 12.02
N VAL A 84 7.99 6.84 12.82
CA VAL A 84 6.56 7.06 12.56
C VAL A 84 6.23 8.55 12.47
N LYS A 85 6.84 9.41 13.29
CA LYS A 85 6.66 10.87 13.23
C LYS A 85 7.15 11.49 11.92
N LEU A 86 8.13 10.87 11.26
CA LEU A 86 8.67 11.33 9.99
C LEU A 86 7.87 10.87 8.77
N THR A 87 6.87 9.99 8.98
CA THR A 87 6.09 9.35 7.91
C THR A 87 4.65 9.83 7.86
N ASP A 88 4.42 11.11 8.18
CA ASP A 88 3.08 11.66 8.07
C ASP A 88 2.53 11.53 6.65
N ASN A 89 1.23 11.17 6.55
CA ASN A 89 0.52 10.90 5.30
C ASN A 89 1.05 9.74 4.43
N PHE A 90 1.96 8.91 4.94
CA PHE A 90 2.40 7.71 4.23
C PHE A 90 1.30 6.66 4.16
N SER A 91 1.15 6.03 3.00
CA SER A 91 0.35 4.82 2.82
C SER A 91 1.08 3.60 3.41
N GLY A 92 0.33 2.51 3.63
CA GLY A 92 0.93 1.26 4.08
C GLY A 92 2.03 0.73 3.13
N ALA A 93 1.85 0.92 1.82
CA ALA A 93 2.85 0.53 0.83
C ALA A 93 4.16 1.33 0.94
N GLU A 94 4.06 2.65 1.23
CA GLU A 94 5.23 3.50 1.43
C GLU A 94 5.98 3.12 2.70
N ILE A 95 5.26 2.79 3.78
CA ILE A 95 5.87 2.29 5.02
C ILE A 95 6.61 0.97 4.78
N ALA A 96 5.98 0.03 4.07
CA ALA A 96 6.62 -1.23 3.69
C ALA A 96 7.88 -0.98 2.83
N ALA A 97 7.82 -0.02 1.91
CA ALA A 97 8.97 0.38 1.09
C ALA A 97 10.11 0.97 1.93
N VAL A 98 9.82 1.78 2.95
CA VAL A 98 10.83 2.29 3.90
C VAL A 98 11.53 1.14 4.60
N ALA A 99 10.78 0.21 5.20
CA ALA A 99 11.35 -0.94 5.92
C ALA A 99 12.22 -1.83 5.02
N ASN A 100 11.79 -2.05 3.78
CA ASN A 100 12.54 -2.84 2.80
C ASN A 100 13.81 -2.10 2.31
N ARG A 101 13.71 -0.80 2.05
CA ARG A 101 14.84 0.01 1.60
C ARG A 101 15.92 0.12 2.66
N ALA A 102 15.54 0.32 3.93
CA ALA A 102 16.46 0.30 5.05
C ALA A 102 17.20 -1.03 5.15
N ALA A 103 16.52 -2.16 4.99
CA ALA A 103 17.12 -3.48 4.98
C ALA A 103 18.11 -3.66 3.83
N ILE A 104 17.78 -3.18 2.62
CA ILE A 104 18.69 -3.22 1.46
C ILE A 104 19.92 -2.34 1.71
N THR A 105 19.76 -1.18 2.35
CA THR A 105 20.89 -0.29 2.69
C THR A 105 21.82 -0.97 3.69
N ALA A 106 21.28 -1.58 4.75
CA ALA A 106 22.07 -2.34 5.71
C ALA A 106 22.83 -3.50 5.04
N LEU A 107 22.16 -4.23 4.13
CA LEU A 107 22.81 -5.31 3.37
C LEU A 107 23.94 -4.80 2.46
N ARG A 108 23.72 -3.70 1.74
CA ARG A 108 24.76 -3.09 0.88
C ARG A 108 25.97 -2.66 1.70
N ARG A 109 25.76 -2.03 2.85
CA ARG A 109 26.84 -1.66 3.78
C ARG A 109 27.63 -2.88 4.24
N TYR A 110 26.94 -3.98 4.55
CA TYR A 110 27.58 -5.23 4.90
C TYR A 110 28.42 -5.83 3.76
N VAL A 111 27.87 -5.91 2.55
CA VAL A 111 28.56 -6.45 1.37
C VAL A 111 29.81 -5.62 0.99
N SER A 112 29.73 -4.29 1.16
CA SER A 112 30.85 -3.38 0.90
C SER A 112 31.89 -3.34 2.04
N GLY A 113 31.55 -3.90 3.20
CA GLY A 113 32.42 -3.96 4.38
C GLY A 113 33.35 -5.16 4.33
N LYS A 114 34.31 -5.20 5.29
CA LYS A 114 35.28 -6.31 5.45
C LYS A 114 34.71 -7.50 6.23
N SER A 115 33.56 -7.34 6.89
CA SER A 115 32.94 -8.42 7.67
C SER A 115 32.27 -9.44 6.75
N LYS A 116 32.46 -10.73 7.05
CA LYS A 116 31.84 -11.85 6.34
C LYS A 116 30.73 -12.53 7.17
N ASN A 117 30.43 -11.99 8.35
CA ASN A 117 29.46 -12.60 9.24
C ASN A 117 28.04 -12.01 9.05
N VAL A 118 27.19 -12.74 8.35
CA VAL A 118 25.79 -12.33 8.06
C VAL A 118 25.00 -11.98 9.33
N LYS A 119 25.37 -12.57 10.48
CA LYS A 119 24.73 -12.27 11.77
C LYS A 119 25.01 -10.85 12.28
N GLU A 120 25.95 -10.13 11.69
CA GLU A 120 26.26 -8.74 12.03
C GLU A 120 25.43 -7.71 11.28
N ILE A 121 24.64 -8.13 10.28
CA ILE A 121 23.74 -7.22 9.58
C ILE A 121 22.72 -6.68 10.57
N ARG A 122 22.65 -5.36 10.71
CA ARG A 122 21.65 -4.66 11.51
C ARG A 122 21.17 -3.43 10.74
N ILE A 123 19.87 -3.21 10.79
CA ILE A 123 19.22 -2.00 10.30
C ILE A 123 19.31 -0.98 11.42
N THR A 124 19.98 0.13 11.20
CA THR A 124 20.15 1.21 12.17
C THR A 124 19.01 2.24 12.06
N GLN A 125 18.89 3.10 13.07
CA GLN A 125 17.97 4.25 13.02
C GLN A 125 18.25 5.12 11.78
N GLN A 126 19.53 5.36 11.44
CA GLN A 126 19.91 6.16 10.27
C GLN A 126 19.48 5.52 8.95
N ASP A 127 19.57 4.19 8.81
CA ASP A 127 19.12 3.50 7.60
C ASP A 127 17.59 3.73 7.37
N LEU A 128 16.82 3.78 8.44
CA LEU A 128 15.37 4.05 8.37
C LEU A 128 15.10 5.52 8.02
N ILE A 129 15.81 6.47 8.63
CA ILE A 129 15.68 7.90 8.32
C ILE A 129 16.00 8.15 6.83
N ASP A 130 17.12 7.65 6.35
CA ASP A 130 17.54 7.77 4.95
C ASP A 130 16.53 7.12 3.99
N ALA A 131 15.90 6.03 4.42
CA ALA A 131 14.87 5.36 3.64
C ALA A 131 13.58 6.20 3.57
N VAL A 132 13.16 6.84 4.67
CA VAL A 132 12.01 7.76 4.70
C VAL A 132 12.23 8.88 3.69
N ASP A 133 13.38 9.54 3.70
CA ASP A 133 13.69 10.64 2.78
C ASP A 133 13.62 10.24 1.30
N LYS A 134 13.96 8.99 1.00
CA LYS A 134 13.95 8.44 -0.37
C LYS A 134 12.59 7.90 -0.82
N VAL A 135 11.66 7.68 0.11
CA VAL A 135 10.33 7.13 -0.15
C VAL A 135 9.24 8.20 -0.03
N LYS A 136 9.58 9.48 0.09
CA LYS A 136 8.59 10.56 0.21
C LYS A 136 7.40 10.35 -0.72
N PRO A 137 6.16 10.47 -0.21
CA PRO A 137 4.96 10.29 -1.04
C PRO A 137 5.01 11.24 -2.22
N ARG A 138 4.82 10.71 -3.42
CA ARG A 138 4.60 11.57 -4.60
C ARG A 138 3.35 12.37 -4.34
N LYS A 139 3.40 13.70 -4.49
CA LYS A 139 2.21 14.55 -4.42
C LYS A 139 1.15 13.94 -5.35
N ARG A 140 0.10 13.38 -4.79
CA ARG A 140 -1.05 12.90 -5.55
C ARG A 140 -1.89 14.13 -5.90
N GLU A 141 -1.63 14.71 -7.07
CA GLU A 141 -2.53 15.67 -7.67
C GLU A 141 -3.64 14.89 -8.37
N ALA A 142 -4.79 14.79 -7.75
CA ALA A 142 -6.11 14.86 -8.42
C ALA A 142 -7.21 14.89 -7.34
N PRO A 143 -8.08 15.89 -7.33
CA PRO A 143 -9.31 15.84 -6.53
C PRO A 143 -10.22 14.76 -7.13
N ILE A 144 -10.69 13.86 -6.27
CA ILE A 144 -11.75 12.91 -6.62
C ILE A 144 -13.02 13.74 -6.85
N PRO A 145 -13.72 13.56 -7.98
CA PRO A 145 -15.04 14.16 -8.15
C PRO A 145 -15.93 13.79 -6.99
N HIS A 146 -16.70 14.76 -6.51
CA HIS A 146 -17.55 14.64 -5.34
C HIS A 146 -18.42 13.39 -5.43
N ALA A 147 -18.38 12.58 -4.36
CA ALA A 147 -19.36 11.53 -4.13
C ALA A 147 -20.76 12.13 -4.23
N ILE A 148 -21.58 11.58 -5.09
CA ILE A 148 -22.99 11.90 -5.19
C ILE A 148 -23.62 11.57 -3.82
N LYS A 149 -24.28 12.58 -3.23
CA LYS A 149 -25.02 12.45 -1.97
C LYS A 149 -26.21 11.53 -2.13
#